data_7b74b74ff779923f5533b453a88e929f
#
_entry.id   7b74b74ff779923f5533b453a88e929f
#
_cell.length_a   1.000
_cell.length_b   1.000
_cell.length_c   1.000
_cell.angle_alpha   90.00
_cell.angle_beta   90.00
_cell.angle_gamma   90.00
#
_symmetry.space_group_name_H-M   'P 1'
#
loop_
_entity.id
_entity.type
_entity.pdbx_description
1 polymer ?
#
loop_
_entity_poly.entity_id
_entity_poly.type
_entity_poly.pdbx_seq_one_letter_code
_entity_poly.pdbx_strand_id
1 'polypeptide(L)'
;MKKNIFIFLIINVIVFGCTERQKEPEIRSVTSVEVVRDEKVVAFCGLFGLPSMDYGIENDVVKKNENFAAILQRRGLDYQLIYNISQKAHNVFDLRKLRAGNTYTLLFTPGAEHPDYMIYEENYRTHICFSFTDSLWVTRSEFPLQEEEKFVDITIVRSLWQDLEEAGYNPLVANGLSEIFAWTVDFFGLQRGDNFKVCYTAYMLNGKEIEAGPVQAASFTRSGKSQMAYRFVQDSIPGYWNQDGINLQRAFLKAPLKYSRISSGFSYARKHPVTRIVRPHTGIDYAAPAGTPVMSIGEGVVVQRTYTRGGGNQVKVKHNNVYTTAYLHLSRFAKGLAIGKWVAQGEVIGYVGSTGLSTGPHLDFRVWKNNKPINPLTMESPPADPVYESNMEQFLTHIAPYRRHLQPEFYKKMALEIIEFTGIRFY
;
A
#
# COMPACT_ATOMS: atom_id res chain seq x y z
N MET A 1 8.80 -24.09 -53.62
CA MET A 1 8.61 -24.41 -55.08
C MET A 1 7.28 -23.91 -55.55
N LYS A 2 7.32 -23.22 -56.70
CA LYS A 2 6.24 -22.79 -57.59
C LYS A 2 5.36 -21.63 -57.16
N LYS A 3 5.74 -20.47 -57.77
CA LYS A 3 4.96 -19.25 -58.05
C LYS A 3 3.89 -19.58 -59.11
N ASN A 4 2.72 -18.96 -59.02
CA ASN A 4 1.86 -18.76 -60.17
C ASN A 4 1.48 -17.28 -60.24
N ILE A 5 1.97 -16.65 -61.31
CA ILE A 5 1.65 -15.30 -61.81
C ILE A 5 0.51 -15.47 -62.78
N PHE A 6 -0.58 -14.71 -62.59
CA PHE A 6 -1.60 -14.53 -63.63
C PHE A 6 -1.52 -13.10 -64.14
N ILE A 7 -1.16 -13.01 -65.42
CA ILE A 7 -1.18 -11.80 -66.24
C ILE A 7 -2.54 -11.73 -66.94
N PHE A 8 -3.27 -10.63 -66.76
CA PHE A 8 -4.44 -10.31 -67.58
C PHE A 8 -4.11 -9.16 -68.51
N LEU A 9 -4.25 -9.44 -69.80
CA LEU A 9 -4.05 -8.55 -70.90
C LEU A 9 -5.32 -7.73 -71.10
N ILE A 10 -5.21 -6.39 -71.11
CA ILE A 10 -6.35 -5.48 -71.47
C ILE A 10 -6.16 -5.00 -72.89
N ILE A 11 -7.16 -5.31 -73.70
CA ILE A 11 -7.30 -4.82 -75.10
C ILE A 11 -8.03 -3.48 -75.05
N ASN A 12 -7.39 -2.45 -75.60
CA ASN A 12 -7.98 -1.14 -75.85
C ASN A 12 -8.86 -1.16 -77.11
N VAL A 13 -10.10 -0.70 -76.99
CA VAL A 13 -10.90 -0.30 -78.13
C VAL A 13 -11.24 1.18 -77.91
N ILE A 14 -10.74 2.00 -78.84
CA ILE A 14 -11.04 3.45 -78.97
C ILE A 14 -12.28 3.61 -79.83
N VAL A 15 -13.32 4.22 -79.27
CA VAL A 15 -14.44 4.76 -80.10
C VAL A 15 -14.59 6.25 -79.80
N PHE A 16 -14.35 7.08 -80.79
CA PHE A 16 -14.62 8.52 -80.79
C PHE A 16 -16.13 8.79 -80.95
N GLY A 17 -16.68 9.56 -80.06
CA GLY A 17 -18.01 10.10 -80.16
C GLY A 17 -18.16 11.38 -79.37
N CYS A 18 -18.05 12.55 -79.99
CA CYS A 18 -18.36 13.86 -79.41
C CYS A 18 -19.84 14.00 -79.14
N THR A 19 -20.22 14.29 -77.92
CA THR A 19 -21.42 15.09 -77.61
C THR A 19 -21.18 15.80 -76.25
N GLU A 20 -21.19 17.13 -76.27
CA GLU A 20 -21.20 17.99 -75.13
C GLU A 20 -22.43 17.69 -74.28
N ARG A 21 -22.19 17.25 -73.05
CA ARG A 21 -23.17 17.26 -71.95
C ARG A 21 -22.64 18.08 -70.78
N GLN A 22 -23.43 19.07 -70.43
CA GLN A 22 -23.24 19.91 -69.23
C GLN A 22 -22.98 19.01 -68.00
N LYS A 23 -21.90 19.29 -67.29
CA LYS A 23 -21.59 18.67 -65.97
C LYS A 23 -22.52 19.25 -64.92
N GLU A 24 -23.43 18.46 -64.39
CA GLU A 24 -24.00 18.65 -63.06
C GLU A 24 -22.91 18.65 -62.06
N PRO A 25 -22.95 19.51 -60.98
CA PRO A 25 -21.95 19.49 -59.90
C PRO A 25 -22.10 18.19 -59.15
N GLU A 26 -21.05 17.38 -59.14
CA GLU A 26 -20.88 16.21 -58.30
C GLU A 26 -20.98 16.67 -56.83
N ILE A 27 -22.09 16.34 -56.15
CA ILE A 27 -22.22 16.45 -54.74
C ILE A 27 -21.23 15.42 -54.13
N ARG A 28 -20.05 15.89 -53.77
CA ARG A 28 -19.14 15.10 -52.93
C ARG A 28 -19.89 14.78 -51.63
N SER A 29 -20.20 13.52 -51.42
CA SER A 29 -20.63 13.00 -50.15
C SER A 29 -19.60 13.43 -49.11
N VAL A 30 -20.02 14.30 -48.20
CA VAL A 30 -19.25 14.62 -47.02
C VAL A 30 -19.16 13.32 -46.24
N THR A 31 -18.01 12.68 -46.34
CA THR A 31 -17.65 11.56 -45.47
C THR A 31 -17.82 12.11 -44.05
N SER A 32 -18.73 11.51 -43.27
CA SER A 32 -18.88 11.82 -41.85
C SER A 32 -17.51 11.69 -41.23
N VAL A 33 -16.93 12.83 -40.85
CA VAL A 33 -15.74 12.85 -40.01
C VAL A 33 -16.20 12.21 -38.70
N GLU A 34 -15.79 10.98 -38.43
CA GLU A 34 -15.90 10.40 -37.11
C GLU A 34 -15.10 11.33 -36.20
N VAL A 35 -15.81 12.12 -35.39
CA VAL A 35 -15.19 12.91 -34.31
C VAL A 35 -14.76 11.90 -33.26
N VAL A 36 -13.50 11.51 -33.31
CA VAL A 36 -12.89 10.69 -32.24
C VAL A 36 -12.84 11.57 -30.99
N ARG A 37 -13.80 11.38 -30.10
CA ARG A 37 -13.79 12.05 -28.79
C ARG A 37 -12.62 11.51 -28.00
N ASP A 38 -11.81 12.41 -27.47
CA ASP A 38 -10.72 12.04 -26.57
C ASP A 38 -11.33 11.34 -25.31
N GLU A 39 -11.02 10.06 -25.15
CA GLU A 39 -11.54 9.22 -24.04
C GLU A 39 -11.26 9.84 -22.67
N LYS A 40 -10.14 10.54 -22.53
CA LYS A 40 -9.75 11.23 -21.29
C LYS A 40 -10.72 12.39 -20.98
N VAL A 41 -11.11 13.16 -22.01
CA VAL A 41 -12.08 14.26 -21.84
C VAL A 41 -13.47 13.73 -21.53
N VAL A 42 -13.89 12.65 -22.18
CA VAL A 42 -15.16 11.97 -21.85
C VAL A 42 -15.17 11.53 -20.38
N ALA A 43 -14.05 10.96 -19.90
CA ALA A 43 -13.92 10.56 -18.51
C ALA A 43 -13.97 11.76 -17.55
N PHE A 44 -13.35 12.90 -17.90
CA PHE A 44 -13.41 14.13 -17.11
C PHE A 44 -14.83 14.73 -17.11
N CYS A 45 -15.53 14.71 -18.24
CA CYS A 45 -16.92 15.16 -18.29
C CYS A 45 -17.79 14.33 -17.33
N GLY A 46 -17.63 13.01 -17.29
CA GLY A 46 -18.33 12.14 -16.34
C GLY A 46 -17.93 12.40 -14.88
N LEU A 47 -16.62 12.58 -14.61
CA LEU A 47 -16.11 12.77 -13.25
C LEU A 47 -16.56 14.10 -12.61
N PHE A 48 -16.63 15.18 -13.40
CA PHE A 48 -16.93 16.53 -12.92
C PHE A 48 -18.32 17.05 -13.33
N GLY A 49 -19.12 16.24 -14.03
CA GLY A 49 -20.43 16.65 -14.50
C GLY A 49 -20.38 17.78 -15.55
N LEU A 50 -19.30 17.82 -16.37
CA LEU A 50 -19.16 18.82 -17.39
C LEU A 50 -20.12 18.54 -18.58
N PRO A 51 -20.57 19.56 -19.31
CA PRO A 51 -21.36 19.36 -20.53
C PRO A 51 -20.65 18.44 -21.51
N SER A 52 -21.39 17.51 -22.11
CA SER A 52 -20.83 16.61 -23.12
C SER A 52 -20.86 17.32 -24.46
N MET A 53 -19.70 17.85 -24.89
CA MET A 53 -19.50 18.52 -26.16
C MET A 53 -18.09 18.29 -26.69
N ASP A 54 -17.82 18.76 -27.92
CA ASP A 54 -16.50 18.68 -28.54
C ASP A 54 -15.66 19.86 -28.06
N TYR A 55 -14.86 19.65 -26.98
CA TYR A 55 -13.93 20.64 -26.48
C TYR A 55 -12.67 20.73 -27.32
N GLY A 56 -12.16 21.96 -27.53
CA GLY A 56 -10.75 22.15 -27.83
C GLY A 56 -9.92 21.72 -26.61
N ILE A 57 -8.84 20.95 -26.84
CA ILE A 57 -8.06 20.34 -25.77
C ILE A 57 -6.62 20.81 -25.85
N GLU A 58 -6.07 21.24 -24.73
CA GLU A 58 -4.66 21.51 -24.58
C GLU A 58 -4.12 20.79 -23.34
N ASN A 59 -3.16 19.89 -23.55
CA ASN A 59 -2.45 19.18 -22.47
C ASN A 59 -1.08 19.81 -22.27
N ASP A 60 -0.71 20.13 -21.04
CA ASP A 60 0.61 20.67 -20.68
C ASP A 60 1.01 20.14 -19.29
N VAL A 61 2.22 20.41 -18.88
CA VAL A 61 2.74 20.06 -17.56
C VAL A 61 3.12 21.31 -16.79
N VAL A 62 2.93 21.28 -15.47
CA VAL A 62 3.38 22.35 -14.59
C VAL A 62 4.91 22.44 -14.64
N LYS A 63 5.45 23.60 -15.07
CA LYS A 63 6.90 23.82 -15.19
C LYS A 63 7.53 24.12 -13.84
N LYS A 64 8.84 23.96 -13.76
CA LYS A 64 9.60 24.32 -12.56
C LYS A 64 9.42 25.82 -12.23
N ASN A 65 9.06 26.13 -10.99
CA ASN A 65 8.76 27.48 -10.50
C ASN A 65 7.52 28.15 -11.13
N GLU A 66 6.69 27.40 -11.84
CA GLU A 66 5.42 27.89 -12.36
C GLU A 66 4.34 27.80 -11.28
N ASN A 67 3.49 28.80 -11.22
CA ASN A 67 2.35 28.82 -10.30
C ASN A 67 1.03 28.90 -11.08
N PHE A 68 -0.10 28.68 -10.39
CA PHE A 68 -1.44 28.68 -10.96
C PHE A 68 -1.74 29.95 -11.76
N ALA A 69 -1.42 31.12 -11.21
CA ALA A 69 -1.69 32.38 -11.89
C ALA A 69 -0.88 32.52 -13.19
N ALA A 70 0.41 32.14 -13.18
CA ALA A 70 1.24 32.19 -14.39
C ALA A 70 0.75 31.27 -15.50
N ILE A 71 0.21 30.08 -15.17
CA ILE A 71 -0.40 29.18 -16.14
C ILE A 71 -1.59 29.85 -16.82
N LEU A 72 -2.49 30.45 -16.07
CA LEU A 72 -3.72 31.04 -16.57
C LEU A 72 -3.51 32.37 -17.28
N GLN A 73 -2.60 33.23 -16.78
CA GLN A 73 -2.23 34.49 -17.45
C GLN A 73 -1.65 34.25 -18.84
N ARG A 74 -0.83 33.20 -19.01
CA ARG A 74 -0.29 32.80 -20.32
C ARG A 74 -1.39 32.41 -21.32
N ARG A 75 -2.59 32.05 -20.82
CA ARG A 75 -3.77 31.72 -21.63
C ARG A 75 -4.77 32.87 -21.73
N GLY A 76 -4.35 34.09 -21.34
CA GLY A 76 -5.13 35.30 -21.50
C GLY A 76 -6.26 35.50 -20.48
N LEU A 77 -6.33 34.70 -19.40
CA LEU A 77 -7.33 34.92 -18.37
C LEU A 77 -7.02 36.20 -17.59
N ASP A 78 -8.09 36.98 -17.33
CA ASP A 78 -8.02 38.22 -16.58
C ASP A 78 -7.57 37.98 -15.13
N TYR A 79 -6.81 38.94 -14.59
CA TYR A 79 -6.31 38.90 -13.20
C TYR A 79 -7.41 38.77 -12.16
N GLN A 80 -8.51 39.48 -12.34
CA GLN A 80 -9.64 39.45 -11.39
C GLN A 80 -10.30 38.05 -11.38
N LEU A 81 -10.44 37.42 -12.55
CA LEU A 81 -10.95 36.07 -12.68
C LEU A 81 -10.05 35.07 -11.98
N ILE A 82 -8.72 35.16 -12.20
CA ILE A 82 -7.71 34.32 -11.55
C ILE A 82 -7.77 34.49 -10.03
N TYR A 83 -7.89 35.72 -9.53
CA TYR A 83 -8.04 35.98 -8.10
C TYR A 83 -9.30 35.31 -7.53
N ASN A 84 -10.45 35.52 -8.18
CA ASN A 84 -11.74 34.99 -7.73
C ASN A 84 -11.75 33.47 -7.66
N ILE A 85 -11.21 32.78 -8.68
CA ILE A 85 -11.12 31.30 -8.67
C ILE A 85 -10.11 30.80 -7.64
N SER A 86 -9.03 31.55 -7.41
CA SER A 86 -8.05 31.23 -6.36
C SER A 86 -8.65 31.28 -4.96
N GLN A 87 -9.56 32.23 -4.69
CA GLN A 87 -10.29 32.29 -3.42
C GLN A 87 -11.22 31.08 -3.25
N LYS A 88 -11.91 30.66 -4.33
CA LYS A 88 -12.76 29.46 -4.30
C LYS A 88 -11.94 28.17 -4.11
N ALA A 89 -10.74 28.12 -4.65
CA ALA A 89 -9.86 26.96 -4.49
C ALA A 89 -9.40 26.73 -3.04
N HIS A 90 -9.34 27.78 -2.21
CA HIS A 90 -8.73 27.72 -0.87
C HIS A 90 -9.24 26.57 0.01
N ASN A 91 -10.54 26.28 -0.04
CA ASN A 91 -11.16 25.21 0.76
C ASN A 91 -11.13 23.82 0.08
N VAL A 92 -10.71 23.73 -1.19
CA VAL A 92 -10.74 22.51 -1.98
C VAL A 92 -9.32 21.99 -2.25
N PHE A 93 -8.44 22.91 -2.64
CA PHE A 93 -7.06 22.58 -3.00
C PHE A 93 -6.13 23.77 -2.71
N ASP A 94 -5.07 23.52 -1.99
CA ASP A 94 -4.02 24.52 -1.75
C ASP A 94 -3.16 24.70 -3.01
N LEU A 95 -3.34 25.81 -3.73
CA LEU A 95 -2.65 26.11 -5.00
C LEU A 95 -1.11 26.11 -4.87
N ARG A 96 -0.56 26.25 -3.65
CA ARG A 96 0.88 26.13 -3.37
C ARG A 96 1.39 24.69 -3.50
N LYS A 97 0.46 23.71 -3.55
CA LYS A 97 0.76 22.28 -3.73
C LYS A 97 0.78 21.85 -5.20
N LEU A 98 0.63 22.78 -6.15
CA LEU A 98 0.92 22.49 -7.55
C LEU A 98 2.36 21.98 -7.68
N ARG A 99 2.53 20.81 -8.30
CA ARG A 99 3.84 20.16 -8.43
C ARG A 99 4.33 20.26 -9.85
N ALA A 100 5.58 20.71 -10.03
CA ALA A 100 6.25 20.64 -11.30
C ALA A 100 6.32 19.19 -11.81
N GLY A 101 6.00 19.00 -13.09
CA GLY A 101 5.91 17.68 -13.72
C GLY A 101 4.50 17.06 -13.71
N ASN A 102 3.57 17.54 -12.89
CA ASN A 102 2.18 17.08 -12.96
C ASN A 102 1.49 17.67 -14.19
N THR A 103 0.64 16.87 -14.80
CA THR A 103 -0.14 17.23 -16.00
C THR A 103 -1.35 18.09 -15.61
N TYR A 104 -1.71 18.97 -16.53
CA TYR A 104 -3.02 19.61 -16.54
C TYR A 104 -3.59 19.65 -17.95
N THR A 105 -4.91 19.60 -18.06
CA THR A 105 -5.68 19.67 -19.29
C THR A 105 -6.53 20.92 -19.27
N LEU A 106 -6.43 21.75 -20.30
CA LEU A 106 -7.32 22.90 -20.53
C LEU A 106 -8.39 22.50 -21.55
N LEU A 107 -9.64 22.81 -21.23
CA LEU A 107 -10.78 22.57 -22.10
C LEU A 107 -11.37 23.89 -22.56
N PHE A 108 -11.61 24.02 -23.87
CA PHE A 108 -12.15 25.18 -24.54
C PHE A 108 -13.48 24.82 -25.19
N THR A 109 -14.53 25.53 -24.94
CA THR A 109 -15.76 25.40 -25.76
C THR A 109 -15.50 25.87 -27.20
N PRO A 110 -16.22 25.37 -28.16
CA PRO A 110 -16.02 25.77 -29.58
C PRO A 110 -16.12 27.28 -29.76
N GLY A 111 -15.02 27.87 -30.25
CA GLY A 111 -14.92 29.32 -30.50
C GLY A 111 -14.49 30.16 -29.30
N ALA A 112 -14.21 29.55 -28.16
CA ALA A 112 -13.67 30.26 -26.97
C ALA A 112 -12.19 30.66 -27.20
N GLU A 113 -11.86 31.90 -26.81
CA GLU A 113 -10.49 32.42 -26.88
C GLU A 113 -9.68 31.99 -25.62
N HIS A 114 -10.38 31.67 -24.52
CA HIS A 114 -9.82 31.28 -23.23
C HIS A 114 -10.36 29.91 -22.80
N PRO A 115 -9.63 29.16 -21.98
CA PRO A 115 -10.14 27.89 -21.45
C PRO A 115 -11.34 28.11 -20.54
N ASP A 116 -12.36 27.27 -20.65
CA ASP A 116 -13.50 27.25 -19.75
C ASP A 116 -13.22 26.41 -18.51
N TYR A 117 -12.34 25.41 -18.65
CA TYR A 117 -11.97 24.53 -17.56
C TYR A 117 -10.47 24.24 -17.54
N MET A 118 -9.90 24.08 -16.35
CA MET A 118 -8.59 23.50 -16.14
C MET A 118 -8.73 22.29 -15.22
N ILE A 119 -8.25 21.15 -15.67
CA ILE A 119 -8.24 19.91 -14.88
C ILE A 119 -6.80 19.60 -14.53
N TYR A 120 -6.42 19.74 -13.27
CA TYR A 120 -5.10 19.44 -12.75
C TYR A 120 -5.07 18.01 -12.18
N GLU A 121 -4.11 17.21 -12.61
CA GLU A 121 -3.90 15.84 -12.16
C GLU A 121 -2.99 15.85 -10.92
N GLU A 122 -3.59 15.84 -9.71
CA GLU A 122 -2.82 15.78 -8.45
C GLU A 122 -2.04 14.46 -8.35
N ASN A 123 -2.66 13.38 -8.79
CA ASN A 123 -2.07 12.06 -9.00
C ASN A 123 -2.93 11.26 -10.00
N TYR A 124 -2.59 9.99 -10.26
CA TYR A 124 -3.30 9.15 -11.23
C TYR A 124 -4.82 8.99 -10.96
N ARG A 125 -5.25 9.18 -9.71
CA ARG A 125 -6.64 9.01 -9.26
C ARG A 125 -7.34 10.35 -9.01
N THR A 126 -6.64 11.28 -8.37
CA THR A 126 -7.21 12.52 -7.84
C THR A 126 -6.97 13.67 -8.80
N HIS A 127 -8.05 14.35 -9.15
CA HIS A 127 -8.05 15.46 -10.10
C HIS A 127 -8.77 16.65 -9.51
N ILE A 128 -8.32 17.86 -9.84
CA ILE A 128 -8.96 19.12 -9.45
C ILE A 128 -9.43 19.83 -10.71
N CYS A 129 -10.72 20.09 -10.81
CA CYS A 129 -11.30 20.87 -11.88
C CYS A 129 -11.57 22.29 -11.41
N PHE A 130 -11.09 23.26 -12.19
CA PHE A 130 -11.34 24.68 -12.05
C PHE A 130 -12.24 25.12 -13.20
N SER A 131 -13.41 25.70 -12.93
CA SER A 131 -14.31 26.28 -13.91
C SER A 131 -14.10 27.78 -13.98
N PHE A 132 -13.88 28.28 -15.21
CA PHE A 132 -13.74 29.70 -15.52
C PHE A 132 -14.96 30.28 -16.26
N THR A 133 -16.03 29.48 -16.39
CA THR A 133 -17.31 29.92 -16.97
C THR A 133 -18.02 30.95 -16.08
N ASP A 134 -19.19 31.43 -16.48
CA ASP A 134 -19.99 32.36 -15.70
C ASP A 134 -20.22 31.93 -14.24
N SER A 135 -20.26 30.61 -14.02
CA SER A 135 -20.29 30.01 -12.68
C SER A 135 -18.90 29.51 -12.29
N LEU A 136 -18.16 30.32 -11.53
CA LEU A 136 -16.85 29.93 -11.00
C LEU A 136 -16.98 28.89 -9.89
N TRP A 137 -16.35 27.74 -10.06
CA TRP A 137 -16.26 26.70 -9.02
C TRP A 137 -14.95 25.93 -9.10
N VAL A 138 -14.59 25.27 -8.01
CA VAL A 138 -13.46 24.33 -7.94
C VAL A 138 -13.96 23.06 -7.26
N THR A 139 -13.64 21.94 -7.85
CA THR A 139 -14.00 20.62 -7.30
C THR A 139 -12.82 19.68 -7.36
N ARG A 140 -12.63 18.92 -6.29
CA ARG A 140 -11.67 17.83 -6.20
C ARG A 140 -12.43 16.51 -6.26
N SER A 141 -12.11 15.68 -7.21
CA SER A 141 -12.75 14.37 -7.42
C SER A 141 -11.74 13.28 -7.67
N GLU A 142 -12.15 12.05 -7.43
CA GLU A 142 -11.31 10.87 -7.63
C GLU A 142 -12.01 9.90 -8.58
N PHE A 143 -11.26 9.37 -9.56
CA PHE A 143 -11.78 8.27 -10.36
C PHE A 143 -12.04 7.06 -9.46
N PRO A 144 -13.24 6.44 -9.57
CA PRO A 144 -13.52 5.21 -8.86
C PRO A 144 -12.60 4.10 -9.36
N LEU A 145 -11.97 3.40 -8.42
CA LEU A 145 -11.18 2.22 -8.74
C LEU A 145 -12.10 0.99 -8.73
N GLN A 146 -11.89 0.11 -9.71
CA GLN A 146 -12.50 -1.20 -9.71
C GLN A 146 -11.63 -2.16 -8.91
N GLU A 147 -12.24 -2.98 -8.08
CA GLU A 147 -11.55 -4.02 -7.34
C GLU A 147 -11.59 -5.31 -8.15
N GLU A 148 -10.42 -5.93 -8.33
CA GLU A 148 -10.27 -7.22 -8.98
C GLU A 148 -9.44 -8.13 -8.08
N GLU A 149 -9.87 -9.37 -7.86
CA GLU A 149 -9.03 -10.35 -7.19
C GLU A 149 -8.02 -10.93 -8.17
N LYS A 150 -6.74 -10.87 -7.81
CA LYS A 150 -5.65 -11.48 -8.57
C LYS A 150 -5.01 -12.61 -7.78
N PHE A 151 -4.72 -13.68 -8.51
CA PHE A 151 -3.97 -14.82 -7.99
C PHE A 151 -2.58 -14.86 -8.64
N VAL A 152 -1.56 -15.00 -7.80
CA VAL A 152 -0.15 -15.09 -8.18
C VAL A 152 0.41 -16.41 -7.65
N ASP A 153 1.14 -17.14 -8.49
CA ASP A 153 1.97 -18.29 -8.10
C ASP A 153 3.38 -18.00 -8.61
N ILE A 154 4.30 -17.67 -7.70
CA ILE A 154 5.64 -17.23 -8.04
C ILE A 154 6.70 -18.06 -7.31
N THR A 155 7.63 -18.62 -8.07
CA THR A 155 8.81 -19.32 -7.54
C THR A 155 10.02 -18.42 -7.63
N ILE A 156 10.72 -18.25 -6.51
CA ILE A 156 11.90 -17.38 -6.42
C ILE A 156 13.05 -17.93 -7.27
N VAL A 157 13.52 -17.09 -8.18
CA VAL A 157 14.69 -17.35 -9.04
C VAL A 157 15.81 -16.37 -8.71
N ARG A 158 15.48 -15.09 -8.50
CA ARG A 158 16.43 -14.00 -8.17
C ARG A 158 16.02 -13.29 -6.88
N SER A 159 14.89 -12.57 -6.93
CA SER A 159 14.28 -11.92 -5.76
C SER A 159 12.79 -11.85 -5.96
N LEU A 160 12.03 -11.82 -4.86
CA LEU A 160 10.57 -11.76 -4.92
C LEU A 160 10.08 -10.55 -5.75
N TRP A 161 10.72 -9.38 -5.59
CA TRP A 161 10.38 -8.17 -6.34
C TRP A 161 10.59 -8.35 -7.86
N GLN A 162 11.78 -8.77 -8.26
CA GLN A 162 12.12 -8.93 -9.67
C GLN A 162 11.30 -10.03 -10.35
N ASP A 163 11.11 -11.14 -9.63
CA ASP A 163 10.37 -12.28 -10.18
C ASP A 163 8.87 -11.93 -10.36
N LEU A 164 8.28 -11.11 -9.46
CA LEU A 164 6.92 -10.57 -9.62
C LEU A 164 6.84 -9.63 -10.84
N GLU A 165 7.77 -8.68 -10.97
CA GLU A 165 7.81 -7.72 -12.08
C GLU A 165 7.95 -8.41 -13.43
N GLU A 166 8.83 -9.40 -13.56
CA GLU A 166 9.03 -10.17 -14.79
C GLU A 166 7.83 -11.04 -15.16
N ALA A 167 7.10 -11.52 -14.15
CA ALA A 167 5.86 -12.25 -14.36
C ALA A 167 4.66 -11.33 -14.70
N GLY A 168 4.87 -10.00 -14.74
CA GLY A 168 3.83 -9.03 -15.07
C GLY A 168 2.88 -8.71 -13.91
N TYR A 169 3.26 -9.04 -12.68
CA TYR A 169 2.51 -8.70 -11.48
C TYR A 169 3.04 -7.42 -10.82
N ASN A 170 2.20 -6.79 -10.01
CA ASN A 170 2.61 -5.62 -9.25
C ASN A 170 3.63 -6.00 -8.17
N PRO A 171 4.89 -5.52 -8.25
CA PRO A 171 5.91 -5.91 -7.29
C PRO A 171 5.65 -5.39 -5.87
N LEU A 172 4.75 -4.40 -5.68
CA LEU A 172 4.34 -3.91 -4.36
C LEU A 172 3.64 -4.99 -3.51
N VAL A 173 3.13 -6.06 -4.12
CA VAL A 173 2.63 -7.25 -3.41
C VAL A 173 3.68 -7.82 -2.46
N ALA A 174 4.98 -7.71 -2.80
CA ALA A 174 6.08 -8.16 -1.95
C ALA A 174 6.09 -7.46 -0.57
N ASN A 175 5.66 -6.19 -0.50
CA ASN A 175 5.57 -5.46 0.77
C ASN A 175 4.52 -6.09 1.68
N GLY A 176 3.31 -6.36 1.14
CA GLY A 176 2.24 -7.03 1.89
C GLY A 176 2.68 -8.41 2.40
N LEU A 177 3.36 -9.20 1.55
CA LEU A 177 3.89 -10.50 1.95
C LEU A 177 4.94 -10.38 3.06
N SER A 178 5.84 -9.37 2.97
CA SER A 178 6.86 -9.15 3.97
C SER A 178 6.27 -8.75 5.33
N GLU A 179 5.17 -8.01 5.35
CA GLU A 179 4.44 -7.67 6.58
C GLU A 179 3.73 -8.88 7.18
N ILE A 180 3.05 -9.69 6.35
CA ILE A 180 2.30 -10.86 6.78
C ILE A 180 3.22 -11.91 7.41
N PHE A 181 4.32 -12.23 6.73
CA PHE A 181 5.24 -13.28 7.15
C PHE A 181 6.47 -12.76 7.92
N ALA A 182 6.48 -11.47 8.34
CA ALA A 182 7.60 -10.83 9.03
C ALA A 182 8.16 -11.62 10.22
N TRP A 183 7.32 -12.44 10.86
CA TRP A 183 7.64 -13.20 12.06
C TRP A 183 8.08 -14.63 11.78
N THR A 184 7.82 -15.14 10.58
CA THR A 184 8.00 -16.55 10.24
C THR A 184 8.95 -16.78 9.09
N VAL A 185 9.14 -15.79 8.21
CA VAL A 185 9.98 -15.87 7.03
C VAL A 185 11.07 -14.79 7.07
N ASP A 186 12.30 -15.19 6.85
CA ASP A 186 13.41 -14.26 6.61
C ASP A 186 13.44 -13.88 5.13
N PHE A 187 12.93 -12.68 4.82
CA PHE A 187 12.88 -12.17 3.44
C PHE A 187 14.24 -11.82 2.85
N PHE A 188 15.27 -11.60 3.70
CA PHE A 188 16.66 -11.43 3.24
C PHE A 188 17.35 -12.77 2.95
N GLY A 189 16.81 -13.86 3.50
CA GLY A 189 17.28 -15.22 3.32
C GLY A 189 16.42 -16.05 2.37
N LEU A 190 15.62 -15.42 1.48
CA LEU A 190 14.88 -16.16 0.45
C LEU A 190 15.84 -16.88 -0.48
N GLN A 191 15.50 -18.13 -0.81
CA GLN A 191 16.32 -19.01 -1.61
C GLN A 191 15.64 -19.32 -2.95
N ARG A 192 16.46 -19.62 -3.95
CA ARG A 192 15.96 -20.14 -5.21
C ARG A 192 15.13 -21.41 -4.96
N GLY A 193 13.91 -21.46 -5.50
CA GLY A 193 12.96 -22.56 -5.30
C GLY A 193 11.96 -22.32 -4.16
N ASP A 194 12.13 -21.28 -3.33
CA ASP A 194 11.04 -20.84 -2.45
C ASP A 194 9.85 -20.39 -3.31
N ASN A 195 8.63 -20.64 -2.84
CA ASN A 195 7.44 -20.33 -3.61
C ASN A 195 6.45 -19.51 -2.76
N PHE A 196 5.86 -18.50 -3.38
CA PHE A 196 4.71 -17.77 -2.84
C PHE A 196 3.49 -17.97 -3.75
N LYS A 197 2.35 -18.29 -3.14
CA LYS A 197 1.03 -18.16 -3.76
C LYS A 197 0.26 -17.08 -3.04
N VAL A 198 -0.36 -16.18 -3.79
CA VAL A 198 -0.97 -14.97 -3.23
C VAL A 198 -2.29 -14.68 -3.92
N CYS A 199 -3.34 -14.46 -3.13
CA CYS A 199 -4.56 -13.79 -3.57
C CYS A 199 -4.55 -12.37 -3.01
N TYR A 200 -4.68 -11.35 -3.85
CA TYR A 200 -4.72 -9.97 -3.41
C TYR A 200 -5.76 -9.17 -4.18
N THR A 201 -6.25 -8.09 -3.59
CA THR A 201 -7.10 -7.14 -4.27
C THR A 201 -6.24 -6.21 -5.11
N ALA A 202 -6.46 -6.20 -6.42
CA ALA A 202 -5.86 -5.23 -7.34
C ALA A 202 -6.85 -4.07 -7.56
N TYR A 203 -6.37 -2.83 -7.44
CA TYR A 203 -7.15 -1.65 -7.76
C TYR A 203 -6.88 -1.24 -9.20
N MET A 204 -7.94 -1.33 -10.02
CA MET A 204 -7.89 -1.12 -11.46
C MET A 204 -8.45 0.24 -11.84
N LEU A 205 -7.80 0.91 -12.78
CA LEU A 205 -8.32 2.10 -13.46
C LEU A 205 -8.17 1.90 -14.97
N ASN A 206 -9.27 1.98 -15.71
CA ASN A 206 -9.29 1.78 -17.16
C ASN A 206 -8.62 0.46 -17.61
N GLY A 207 -8.90 -0.63 -16.90
CA GLY A 207 -8.34 -1.96 -17.18
C GLY A 207 -6.86 -2.15 -16.83
N LYS A 208 -6.22 -1.14 -16.24
CA LYS A 208 -4.82 -1.22 -15.78
C LYS A 208 -4.76 -1.26 -14.26
N GLU A 209 -3.96 -2.16 -13.71
CA GLU A 209 -3.66 -2.16 -12.28
C GLU A 209 -2.83 -0.95 -11.91
N ILE A 210 -3.35 -0.17 -10.97
CA ILE A 210 -2.72 1.06 -10.49
C ILE A 210 -2.10 0.85 -9.12
N GLU A 211 -2.73 0.03 -8.28
CA GLU A 211 -2.31 -0.19 -6.91
C GLU A 211 -2.58 -1.63 -6.49
N ALA A 212 -1.63 -2.23 -5.76
CA ALA A 212 -1.84 -3.48 -5.06
C ALA A 212 -2.47 -3.18 -3.70
N GLY A 213 -3.69 -3.62 -3.53
CA GLY A 213 -4.42 -3.52 -2.28
C GLY A 213 -4.05 -4.65 -1.30
N PRO A 214 -4.92 -4.92 -0.31
CA PRO A 214 -4.64 -5.91 0.71
C PRO A 214 -4.51 -7.32 0.13
N VAL A 215 -3.54 -8.06 0.65
CA VAL A 215 -3.44 -9.51 0.41
C VAL A 215 -4.59 -10.18 1.16
N GLN A 216 -5.43 -10.94 0.45
CA GLN A 216 -6.57 -11.66 1.03
C GLN A 216 -6.13 -13.01 1.59
N ALA A 217 -5.22 -13.68 0.88
CA ALA A 217 -4.62 -14.91 1.35
C ALA A 217 -3.25 -15.13 0.72
N ALA A 218 -2.36 -15.79 1.42
CA ALA A 218 -1.03 -16.11 0.90
C ALA A 218 -0.52 -17.44 1.45
N SER A 219 0.40 -18.06 0.72
CA SER A 219 1.23 -19.13 1.24
C SER A 219 2.69 -18.89 0.90
N PHE A 220 3.56 -19.28 1.82
CA PHE A 220 5.00 -19.40 1.61
C PHE A 220 5.40 -20.86 1.74
N THR A 221 6.11 -21.39 0.74
CA THR A 221 6.58 -22.77 0.72
C THR A 221 8.09 -22.84 0.55
N ARG A 222 8.75 -23.53 1.48
CA ARG A 222 10.19 -23.85 1.44
C ARG A 222 10.38 -25.32 1.75
N SER A 223 11.12 -26.04 0.90
CA SER A 223 11.45 -27.47 1.10
C SER A 223 10.20 -28.33 1.42
N GLY A 224 9.10 -28.08 0.71
CA GLY A 224 7.84 -28.82 0.86
C GLY A 224 7.01 -28.46 2.11
N LYS A 225 7.49 -27.54 2.95
CA LYS A 225 6.72 -27.04 4.10
C LYS A 225 6.06 -25.72 3.74
N SER A 226 4.73 -25.66 3.85
CA SER A 226 3.93 -24.48 3.55
C SER A 226 3.41 -23.82 4.82
N GLN A 227 3.48 -22.50 4.84
CA GLN A 227 2.83 -21.65 5.85
C GLN A 227 1.73 -20.86 5.15
N MET A 228 0.53 -20.86 5.74
CA MET A 228 -0.64 -20.18 5.18
C MET A 228 -0.97 -18.94 5.97
N ALA A 229 -1.47 -17.93 5.28
CA ALA A 229 -1.96 -16.68 5.82
C ALA A 229 -3.32 -16.36 5.19
N TYR A 230 -4.31 -16.04 5.99
CA TYR A 230 -5.63 -15.62 5.55
C TYR A 230 -6.00 -14.33 6.25
N ARG A 231 -6.40 -13.34 5.47
CA ARG A 231 -6.90 -12.08 5.99
C ARG A 231 -8.30 -12.29 6.54
N PHE A 232 -8.55 -11.77 7.72
CA PHE A 232 -9.86 -11.75 8.34
C PHE A 232 -10.03 -10.45 9.14
N VAL A 233 -11.25 -10.04 9.41
CA VAL A 233 -11.55 -8.86 10.22
C VAL A 233 -12.25 -9.33 11.48
N GLN A 234 -11.59 -9.14 12.63
CA GLN A 234 -12.12 -9.47 13.94
C GLN A 234 -12.17 -8.18 14.76
N ASP A 235 -13.35 -7.85 15.35
CA ASP A 235 -13.57 -6.61 16.09
C ASP A 235 -13.20 -5.32 15.31
N SER A 236 -13.52 -5.31 14.02
CA SER A 236 -13.17 -4.23 13.08
C SER A 236 -11.66 -4.06 12.82
N ILE A 237 -10.83 -4.97 13.31
CA ILE A 237 -9.38 -4.97 13.13
C ILE A 237 -9.01 -6.06 12.11
N PRO A 238 -8.42 -5.69 10.95
CA PRO A 238 -7.93 -6.67 10.01
C PRO A 238 -6.65 -7.32 10.55
N GLY A 239 -6.51 -8.63 10.34
CA GLY A 239 -5.33 -9.38 10.71
C GLY A 239 -5.12 -10.59 9.80
N TYR A 240 -4.09 -11.39 10.10
CA TYR A 240 -3.76 -12.59 9.35
C TYR A 240 -3.61 -13.79 10.28
N TRP A 241 -4.34 -14.85 9.96
CA TRP A 241 -4.35 -16.09 10.70
C TRP A 241 -4.02 -17.27 9.78
N ASN A 242 -3.48 -18.34 10.36
CA ASN A 242 -3.32 -19.58 9.62
C ASN A 242 -4.69 -20.29 9.46
N GLN A 243 -4.71 -21.43 8.80
CA GLN A 243 -5.93 -22.23 8.57
C GLN A 243 -6.61 -22.72 9.86
N ASP A 244 -5.92 -22.72 10.98
CA ASP A 244 -6.40 -23.16 12.29
C ASP A 244 -6.86 -21.99 13.16
N GLY A 245 -6.89 -20.77 12.60
CA GLY A 245 -7.24 -19.55 13.32
C GLY A 245 -6.16 -19.05 14.28
N ILE A 246 -4.91 -19.52 14.14
CA ILE A 246 -3.77 -19.03 14.92
C ILE A 246 -3.21 -17.78 14.25
N ASN A 247 -3.09 -16.67 14.97
CA ASN A 247 -2.56 -15.42 14.46
C ASN A 247 -1.09 -15.56 14.03
N LEU A 248 -0.76 -15.04 12.85
CA LEU A 248 0.62 -15.04 12.34
C LEU A 248 1.48 -13.97 12.97
N GLN A 249 0.89 -12.90 13.43
CA GLN A 249 1.62 -11.90 14.21
C GLN A 249 2.00 -12.47 15.56
N ARG A 250 3.18 -12.09 16.01
CA ARG A 250 3.61 -12.37 17.38
C ARG A 250 3.19 -11.22 18.27
N ALA A 251 2.74 -11.55 19.46
CA ALA A 251 2.31 -10.55 20.44
C ALA A 251 3.45 -9.56 20.81
N PHE A 252 4.72 -9.96 20.60
CA PHE A 252 5.88 -9.14 20.95
C PHE A 252 6.93 -9.08 19.86
N LEU A 253 7.46 -7.88 19.59
CA LEU A 253 8.65 -7.67 18.78
C LEU A 253 9.89 -8.31 19.44
N LYS A 254 10.83 -8.78 18.63
CA LYS A 254 12.10 -9.36 19.14
C LYS A 254 12.97 -8.33 19.88
N ALA A 255 12.85 -7.04 19.55
CA ALA A 255 13.59 -5.96 20.14
C ALA A 255 12.80 -4.63 20.12
N PRO A 256 12.99 -3.75 21.11
CA PRO A 256 12.33 -2.44 21.17
C PRO A 256 12.99 -1.36 20.29
N LEU A 257 14.07 -1.69 19.57
CA LEU A 257 14.84 -0.81 18.69
C LEU A 257 15.03 -1.47 17.32
N LYS A 258 14.98 -0.68 16.24
CA LYS A 258 15.23 -1.20 14.87
C LYS A 258 16.69 -1.64 14.65
N TYR A 259 17.64 -0.87 15.18
CA TYR A 259 19.07 -1.13 15.05
C TYR A 259 19.75 -0.90 16.40
N SER A 260 20.40 -1.93 16.94
CA SER A 260 21.10 -1.84 18.21
C SER A 260 22.06 -3.01 18.39
N ARG A 261 23.05 -2.80 19.25
CA ARG A 261 23.98 -3.83 19.71
C ARG A 261 23.69 -4.11 21.19
N ILE A 262 23.59 -5.35 21.57
CA ILE A 262 23.48 -5.73 22.98
C ILE A 262 24.82 -5.44 23.65
N SER A 263 24.81 -4.55 24.63
CA SER A 263 26.00 -4.18 25.44
C SER A 263 26.06 -4.93 26.77
N SER A 264 24.92 -5.38 27.28
CA SER A 264 24.85 -6.20 28.48
C SER A 264 23.66 -7.14 28.48
N GLY A 265 23.86 -8.39 28.84
CA GLY A 265 22.83 -9.42 28.90
C GLY A 265 22.13 -9.51 30.23
N PHE A 266 21.06 -10.32 30.24
CA PHE A 266 20.33 -10.70 31.46
C PHE A 266 21.19 -11.57 32.40
N SER A 267 21.21 -11.25 33.68
CA SER A 267 21.94 -12.05 34.68
C SER A 267 21.38 -11.79 36.08
N TYR A 268 21.24 -12.83 36.87
CA TYR A 268 20.91 -12.70 38.32
C TYR A 268 22.11 -12.32 39.18
N ALA A 269 23.35 -12.46 38.68
CA ALA A 269 24.59 -12.23 39.44
C ALA A 269 25.64 -11.50 38.59
N ARG A 270 25.34 -10.24 38.19
CA ARG A 270 26.26 -9.38 37.40
C ARG A 270 27.07 -8.47 38.33
N LYS A 271 28.39 -8.40 38.15
CA LYS A 271 29.23 -7.38 38.77
C LYS A 271 28.94 -6.02 38.12
N HIS A 272 28.41 -5.07 38.91
CA HIS A 272 28.06 -3.75 38.38
C HIS A 272 29.32 -2.99 37.93
N PRO A 273 29.35 -2.44 36.70
CA PRO A 273 30.58 -1.86 36.13
C PRO A 273 31.13 -0.67 36.92
N VAL A 274 30.25 0.10 37.59
CA VAL A 274 30.61 1.29 38.34
C VAL A 274 30.83 0.94 39.80
N THR A 275 29.87 0.30 40.48
CA THR A 275 29.94 0.05 41.94
C THR A 275 30.70 -1.20 42.32
N ARG A 276 31.06 -2.06 41.34
CA ARG A 276 31.71 -3.37 41.54
C ARG A 276 30.94 -4.37 42.36
N ILE A 277 29.78 -4.03 42.91
CA ILE A 277 28.93 -4.90 43.71
C ILE A 277 28.22 -5.88 42.77
N VAL A 278 28.11 -7.14 43.18
CA VAL A 278 27.31 -8.14 42.46
C VAL A 278 25.85 -7.84 42.69
N ARG A 279 25.12 -7.54 41.60
CA ARG A 279 23.68 -7.27 41.62
C ARG A 279 23.01 -7.91 40.42
N PRO A 280 21.73 -8.31 40.54
CA PRO A 280 20.98 -8.78 39.40
C PRO A 280 20.86 -7.67 38.34
N HIS A 281 21.07 -8.02 37.08
CA HIS A 281 20.65 -7.24 35.92
C HIS A 281 19.52 -8.00 35.22
N THR A 282 18.28 -7.68 35.57
CA THR A 282 17.09 -8.38 35.08
C THR A 282 16.53 -7.74 33.81
N GLY A 283 17.40 -7.32 32.89
CA GLY A 283 17.12 -6.69 31.62
C GLY A 283 18.21 -6.95 30.59
N ILE A 284 18.04 -6.35 29.42
CA ILE A 284 19.01 -6.30 28.34
C ILE A 284 19.35 -4.86 28.06
N ASP A 285 20.63 -4.52 28.06
CA ASP A 285 21.11 -3.20 27.68
C ASP A 285 21.39 -3.17 26.17
N TYR A 286 20.64 -2.35 25.41
CA TYR A 286 20.84 -2.10 24.01
C TYR A 286 21.60 -0.79 23.82
N ALA A 287 22.84 -0.84 23.36
CA ALA A 287 23.62 0.34 22.99
C ALA A 287 23.06 0.93 21.69
N ALA A 288 22.65 2.17 21.75
CA ALA A 288 22.17 2.93 20.58
C ALA A 288 22.41 4.43 20.81
N PRO A 289 22.55 5.25 19.75
CA PRO A 289 22.68 6.70 19.88
C PRO A 289 21.54 7.34 20.66
N ALA A 290 21.84 8.39 21.41
CA ALA A 290 20.79 9.16 22.08
C ALA A 290 19.80 9.73 21.05
N GLY A 291 18.50 9.68 21.35
CA GLY A 291 17.46 10.10 20.44
C GLY A 291 16.95 9.00 19.50
N THR A 292 17.54 7.80 19.49
CA THR A 292 16.99 6.64 18.74
C THR A 292 15.57 6.34 19.26
N PRO A 293 14.57 6.17 18.35
CA PRO A 293 13.21 5.84 18.74
C PRO A 293 13.13 4.50 19.47
N VAL A 294 12.44 4.48 20.62
CA VAL A 294 12.13 3.28 21.41
C VAL A 294 10.67 2.93 21.21
N MET A 295 10.42 1.71 20.76
CA MET A 295 9.08 1.20 20.44
C MET A 295 8.57 0.25 21.54
N SER A 296 7.25 0.27 21.76
CA SER A 296 6.61 -0.80 22.53
C SER A 296 6.75 -2.12 21.77
N ILE A 297 7.25 -3.16 22.45
CA ILE A 297 7.39 -4.48 21.79
C ILE A 297 6.06 -5.18 21.55
N GLY A 298 5.00 -4.79 22.23
CA GLY A 298 3.65 -5.31 22.10
C GLY A 298 2.64 -4.20 22.33
N GLU A 299 1.39 -4.44 21.93
CA GLU A 299 0.28 -3.58 22.31
C GLU A 299 0.04 -3.66 23.83
N GLY A 300 -0.55 -2.62 24.40
CA GLY A 300 -0.88 -2.62 25.82
C GLY A 300 -1.13 -1.24 26.39
N VAL A 301 -1.33 -1.18 27.70
CA VAL A 301 -1.61 0.06 28.42
C VAL A 301 -0.37 0.54 29.15
N VAL A 302 -0.06 1.82 29.03
CA VAL A 302 1.02 2.48 29.82
C VAL A 302 0.59 2.54 31.28
N VAL A 303 1.25 1.75 32.13
CA VAL A 303 0.95 1.68 33.55
C VAL A 303 1.92 2.54 34.43
N GLN A 304 3.04 2.97 33.83
CA GLN A 304 4.00 3.83 34.52
C GLN A 304 4.71 4.72 33.47
N ARG A 305 4.82 6.02 33.78
CA ARG A 305 5.63 7.02 33.11
C ARG A 305 6.21 7.93 34.19
N THR A 306 7.50 7.75 34.53
CA THR A 306 8.09 8.43 35.66
C THR A 306 9.60 8.59 35.49
N TYR A 307 10.20 9.36 36.40
CA TYR A 307 11.65 9.45 36.57
C TYR A 307 12.02 8.82 37.90
N THR A 308 13.08 8.00 37.91
CA THR A 308 13.69 7.48 39.13
C THR A 308 15.20 7.72 39.14
N ARG A 309 15.84 7.83 40.29
CA ARG A 309 17.30 8.01 40.37
C ARG A 309 18.08 6.87 39.71
N GLY A 310 17.59 5.65 39.78
CA GLY A 310 18.22 4.48 39.16
C GLY A 310 17.96 4.38 37.67
N GLY A 311 16.68 4.28 37.27
CA GLY A 311 16.28 4.01 35.90
C GLY A 311 16.11 5.24 35.00
N GLY A 312 16.29 6.46 35.58
CA GLY A 312 16.04 7.69 34.81
C GLY A 312 14.59 7.83 34.42
N ASN A 313 14.35 8.44 33.24
CA ASN A 313 13.03 8.44 32.61
C ASN A 313 12.69 7.03 32.17
N GLN A 314 11.54 6.54 32.60
CA GLN A 314 11.11 5.18 32.30
C GLN A 314 9.63 5.08 32.01
N VAL A 315 9.30 4.12 31.15
CA VAL A 315 7.93 3.74 30.78
C VAL A 315 7.74 2.27 31.11
N LYS A 316 6.57 1.90 31.69
CA LYS A 316 6.12 0.51 31.76
C LYS A 316 4.83 0.35 30.98
N VAL A 317 4.76 -0.73 30.20
CA VAL A 317 3.57 -1.12 29.43
C VAL A 317 3.11 -2.48 29.93
N LYS A 318 1.86 -2.55 30.37
CA LYS A 318 1.17 -3.81 30.70
C LYS A 318 0.47 -4.29 29.44
N HIS A 319 0.96 -5.39 28.87
CA HIS A 319 0.41 -5.96 27.62
C HIS A 319 -0.85 -6.79 27.89
N ASN A 320 -0.82 -7.59 28.95
CA ASN A 320 -1.94 -8.41 29.39
C ASN A 320 -1.74 -8.80 30.87
N ASN A 321 -2.49 -9.79 31.34
CA ASN A 321 -2.35 -10.27 32.74
C ASN A 321 -1.06 -11.06 33.01
N VAL A 322 -0.35 -11.46 31.93
CA VAL A 322 0.87 -12.29 32.01
C VAL A 322 2.13 -11.45 31.81
N TYR A 323 2.14 -10.50 30.88
CA TYR A 323 3.34 -9.80 30.43
C TYR A 323 3.31 -8.31 30.73
N THR A 324 4.42 -7.80 31.24
CA THR A 324 4.69 -6.37 31.40
C THR A 324 6.12 -6.09 30.96
N THR A 325 6.33 -4.95 30.29
CA THR A 325 7.67 -4.49 29.87
C THR A 325 8.03 -3.16 30.48
N ALA A 326 9.32 -2.87 30.57
CA ALA A 326 9.83 -1.56 30.97
C ALA A 326 10.99 -1.12 30.07
N TYR A 327 11.06 0.18 29.84
CA TYR A 327 11.99 0.88 28.98
C TYR A 327 12.62 2.01 29.81
N LEU A 328 13.91 1.90 30.14
CA LEU A 328 14.60 2.77 31.09
C LEU A 328 15.66 3.63 30.39
N HIS A 329 16.18 4.61 31.13
CA HIS A 329 17.23 5.56 30.71
C HIS A 329 16.83 6.44 29.50
N LEU A 330 15.53 6.66 29.27
CA LEU A 330 15.03 7.45 28.14
C LEU A 330 15.48 8.92 28.25
N SER A 331 15.83 9.55 27.12
CA SER A 331 16.09 10.99 27.05
C SER A 331 14.80 11.80 27.22
N ARG A 332 13.74 11.34 26.58
CA ARG A 332 12.39 11.93 26.67
C ARG A 332 11.32 10.89 26.33
N PHE A 333 10.10 11.18 26.74
CA PHE A 333 8.92 10.41 26.35
C PHE A 333 8.40 10.84 24.97
N ALA A 334 7.67 9.97 24.29
CA ALA A 334 6.96 10.33 23.07
C ALA A 334 5.87 11.39 23.37
N LYS A 335 5.59 12.24 22.37
CA LYS A 335 4.54 13.26 22.48
C LYS A 335 3.18 12.60 22.70
N GLY A 336 2.44 13.07 23.70
CA GLY A 336 1.11 12.54 24.01
C GLY A 336 1.09 11.22 24.77
N LEU A 337 2.26 10.66 25.16
CA LEU A 337 2.30 9.46 26.01
C LEU A 337 1.85 9.82 27.44
N ALA A 338 0.88 9.09 27.97
CA ALA A 338 0.35 9.28 29.33
C ALA A 338 0.06 7.93 29.99
N ILE A 339 0.02 7.90 31.34
CA ILE A 339 -0.46 6.72 32.06
C ILE A 339 -1.93 6.50 31.70
N GLY A 340 -2.32 5.24 31.48
CA GLY A 340 -3.63 4.84 30.99
C GLY A 340 -3.79 4.86 29.48
N LYS A 341 -2.84 5.45 28.73
CA LYS A 341 -2.87 5.41 27.26
C LYS A 341 -2.60 3.99 26.76
N TRP A 342 -3.44 3.51 25.86
CA TRP A 342 -3.17 2.32 25.06
C TRP A 342 -2.13 2.66 23.98
N VAL A 343 -1.18 1.78 23.75
CA VAL A 343 -0.14 1.87 22.73
C VAL A 343 -0.14 0.61 21.88
N ALA A 344 0.04 0.77 20.57
CA ALA A 344 0.14 -0.34 19.64
C ALA A 344 1.54 -1.00 19.69
N GLN A 345 1.65 -2.23 19.22
CA GLN A 345 2.95 -2.85 18.94
C GLN A 345 3.70 -1.99 17.90
N GLY A 346 4.99 -1.69 18.17
CA GLY A 346 5.80 -0.84 17.30
C GLY A 346 5.57 0.67 17.46
N GLU A 347 4.60 1.10 18.29
CA GLU A 347 4.41 2.53 18.57
C GLU A 347 5.60 3.10 19.33
N VAL A 348 6.10 4.27 18.91
CA VAL A 348 7.19 4.98 19.59
C VAL A 348 6.70 5.51 20.94
N ILE A 349 7.30 5.05 22.04
CA ILE A 349 6.96 5.44 23.41
C ILE A 349 7.98 6.36 24.06
N GLY A 350 9.16 6.49 23.47
CA GLY A 350 10.24 7.35 23.96
C GLY A 350 11.45 7.29 23.08
N TYR A 351 12.56 7.83 23.58
CA TYR A 351 13.81 7.91 22.83
C TYR A 351 14.98 7.53 23.73
N VAL A 352 15.95 6.80 23.19
CA VAL A 352 17.16 6.40 23.91
C VAL A 352 17.85 7.61 24.52
N GLY A 353 18.33 7.45 25.73
CA GLY A 353 19.08 8.46 26.47
C GLY A 353 20.13 7.86 27.38
N SER A 354 20.50 8.63 28.43
CA SER A 354 21.46 8.26 29.47
C SER A 354 21.00 8.86 30.80
N THR A 355 19.71 8.95 31.04
CA THR A 355 19.15 9.53 32.27
C THR A 355 19.20 8.54 33.44
N GLY A 356 19.30 9.04 34.68
CA GLY A 356 19.44 8.22 35.85
C GLY A 356 20.85 7.67 36.03
N LEU A 357 21.00 6.45 36.60
CA LEU A 357 22.29 5.81 36.84
C LEU A 357 22.76 5.04 35.60
N SER A 358 23.31 5.77 34.63
CA SER A 358 23.79 5.27 33.35
C SER A 358 25.20 5.71 33.06
N THR A 359 26.01 4.89 32.38
CA THR A 359 27.39 5.18 31.98
C THR A 359 27.50 5.75 30.55
N GLY A 360 26.40 5.77 29.79
CA GLY A 360 26.33 6.28 28.41
C GLY A 360 25.03 5.94 27.76
N PRO A 361 24.78 6.43 26.52
CA PRO A 361 23.52 6.22 25.83
C PRO A 361 23.22 4.74 25.61
N HIS A 362 22.12 4.24 26.18
CA HIS A 362 21.61 2.90 25.99
C HIS A 362 20.14 2.83 26.44
N LEU A 363 19.48 1.76 26.06
CA LEU A 363 18.17 1.37 26.57
C LEU A 363 18.34 0.14 27.47
N ASP A 364 17.96 0.22 28.75
CA ASP A 364 17.75 -0.94 29.61
C ASP A 364 16.30 -1.41 29.41
N PHE A 365 16.16 -2.57 28.79
CA PHE A 365 14.88 -3.18 28.44
C PHE A 365 14.60 -4.40 29.30
N ARG A 366 13.43 -4.43 29.95
CA ARG A 366 13.05 -5.48 30.88
C ARG A 366 11.69 -6.07 30.57
N VAL A 367 11.56 -7.37 30.85
CA VAL A 367 10.31 -8.11 30.67
C VAL A 367 9.98 -8.90 31.92
N TRP A 368 8.72 -8.86 32.31
CA TRP A 368 8.16 -9.72 33.36
C TRP A 368 7.09 -10.63 32.80
N LYS A 369 7.14 -11.90 33.19
CA LYS A 369 6.08 -12.89 32.95
C LYS A 369 5.52 -13.31 34.34
N ASN A 370 4.20 -13.12 34.54
CA ASN A 370 3.57 -13.36 35.84
C ASN A 370 4.31 -12.67 36.99
N ASN A 371 4.67 -11.40 36.84
CA ASN A 371 5.44 -10.56 37.78
C ASN A 371 6.86 -11.06 38.09
N LYS A 372 7.37 -12.07 37.39
CA LYS A 372 8.75 -12.54 37.52
C LYS A 372 9.59 -12.04 36.36
N PRO A 373 10.79 -11.44 36.60
CA PRO A 373 11.64 -11.01 35.50
C PRO A 373 12.12 -12.23 34.71
N ILE A 374 12.09 -12.11 33.38
CA ILE A 374 12.58 -13.12 32.46
C ILE A 374 13.61 -12.52 31.50
N ASN A 375 14.47 -13.37 30.92
CA ASN A 375 15.40 -12.94 29.92
C ASN A 375 14.66 -12.60 28.58
N PRO A 376 14.67 -11.33 28.13
CA PRO A 376 14.00 -10.93 26.90
C PRO A 376 14.45 -11.68 25.64
N LEU A 377 15.73 -12.11 25.60
CA LEU A 377 16.31 -12.81 24.43
C LEU A 377 15.78 -14.24 24.26
N THR A 378 15.37 -14.87 25.34
CA THR A 378 14.83 -16.24 25.35
C THR A 378 13.32 -16.26 25.48
N MET A 379 12.69 -15.07 25.46
CA MET A 379 11.24 -14.97 25.52
C MET A 379 10.63 -15.50 24.22
N GLU A 380 9.87 -16.56 24.33
CA GLU A 380 8.99 -16.99 23.26
C GLU A 380 7.81 -16.01 23.17
N SER A 381 7.73 -15.27 22.08
CA SER A 381 6.58 -14.42 21.83
C SER A 381 5.38 -15.29 21.46
N PRO A 382 4.30 -15.31 22.26
CA PRO A 382 3.11 -16.04 21.90
C PRO A 382 2.53 -15.44 20.60
N PRO A 383 1.73 -16.19 19.83
CA PRO A 383 0.89 -15.58 18.80
C PRO A 383 0.05 -14.46 19.42
N ALA A 384 -0.30 -13.45 18.64
CA ALA A 384 -1.37 -12.52 18.98
C ALA A 384 -2.71 -13.29 19.08
N ASP A 385 -3.80 -12.60 19.43
CA ASP A 385 -5.07 -13.25 19.68
C ASP A 385 -5.52 -14.15 18.51
N PRO A 386 -5.90 -15.40 18.77
CA PRO A 386 -6.44 -16.29 17.75
C PRO A 386 -7.80 -15.77 17.27
N VAL A 387 -8.33 -16.38 16.21
CA VAL A 387 -9.75 -16.20 15.87
C VAL A 387 -10.59 -16.66 17.06
N TYR A 388 -11.50 -15.80 17.52
CA TYR A 388 -12.38 -16.12 18.64
C TYR A 388 -13.30 -17.30 18.29
N GLU A 389 -13.62 -18.12 19.25
CA GLU A 389 -14.49 -19.28 19.05
C GLU A 389 -15.82 -18.89 18.40
N SER A 390 -16.40 -17.76 18.80
CA SER A 390 -17.63 -17.20 18.22
C SER A 390 -17.50 -16.82 16.73
N ASN A 391 -16.30 -16.54 16.24
CA ASN A 391 -16.04 -16.08 14.87
C ASN A 391 -15.45 -17.20 13.99
N MET A 392 -15.19 -18.37 14.56
CA MET A 392 -14.48 -19.46 13.88
C MET A 392 -15.26 -19.97 12.65
N GLU A 393 -16.57 -20.14 12.75
CA GLU A 393 -17.40 -20.58 11.63
C GLU A 393 -17.37 -19.56 10.48
N GLN A 394 -17.50 -18.28 10.79
CA GLN A 394 -17.40 -17.20 9.81
C GLN A 394 -16.01 -17.16 9.17
N PHE A 395 -14.96 -17.29 9.96
CA PHE A 395 -13.59 -17.37 9.48
C PHE A 395 -13.37 -18.53 8.50
N LEU A 396 -13.77 -19.74 8.87
CA LEU A 396 -13.62 -20.93 8.03
C LEU A 396 -14.40 -20.82 6.70
N THR A 397 -15.60 -20.23 6.74
CA THR A 397 -16.39 -19.94 5.54
C THR A 397 -15.69 -18.92 4.66
N HIS A 398 -15.16 -17.83 5.26
CA HIS A 398 -14.45 -16.77 4.55
C HIS A 398 -13.18 -17.28 3.84
N ILE A 399 -12.40 -18.13 4.48
CA ILE A 399 -11.13 -18.63 3.91
C ILE A 399 -11.29 -19.78 2.90
N ALA A 400 -12.47 -20.41 2.86
CA ALA A 400 -12.69 -21.62 2.03
C ALA A 400 -12.36 -21.42 0.53
N PRO A 401 -12.75 -20.32 -0.16
CA PRO A 401 -12.38 -20.11 -1.55
C PRO A 401 -10.87 -19.98 -1.74
N TYR A 402 -10.19 -19.24 -0.84
CA TYR A 402 -8.74 -19.03 -0.91
C TYR A 402 -7.94 -20.30 -0.66
N ARG A 403 -8.39 -21.17 0.23
CA ARG A 403 -7.75 -22.46 0.48
C ARG A 403 -7.65 -23.31 -0.77
N ARG A 404 -8.67 -23.30 -1.63
CA ARG A 404 -8.65 -24.04 -2.91
C ARG A 404 -7.53 -23.56 -3.83
N HIS A 405 -7.32 -22.26 -3.91
CA HIS A 405 -6.26 -21.67 -4.73
C HIS A 405 -4.87 -21.91 -4.16
N LEU A 406 -4.70 -21.79 -2.85
CA LEU A 406 -3.40 -21.95 -2.20
C LEU A 406 -2.94 -23.43 -2.12
N GLN A 407 -3.89 -24.36 -2.02
CA GLN A 407 -3.64 -25.81 -1.84
C GLN A 407 -4.36 -26.68 -2.87
N PRO A 408 -4.17 -26.47 -4.17
CA PRO A 408 -4.93 -27.19 -5.20
C PRO A 408 -4.71 -28.71 -5.14
N GLU A 409 -3.51 -29.16 -4.81
CA GLU A 409 -3.21 -30.61 -4.74
C GLU A 409 -3.92 -31.31 -3.58
N PHE A 410 -4.08 -30.62 -2.44
CA PHE A 410 -4.86 -31.16 -1.31
C PHE A 410 -6.31 -31.39 -1.72
N TYR A 411 -6.91 -30.41 -2.42
CA TYR A 411 -8.32 -30.53 -2.84
C TYR A 411 -8.52 -31.56 -3.95
N LYS A 412 -7.56 -31.68 -4.89
CA LYS A 412 -7.58 -32.76 -5.89
C LYS A 412 -7.54 -34.15 -5.23
N LYS A 413 -6.64 -34.34 -4.25
CA LYS A 413 -6.54 -35.58 -3.51
C LYS A 413 -7.82 -35.92 -2.76
N MET A 414 -8.36 -34.96 -2.02
CA MET A 414 -9.62 -35.10 -1.28
C MET A 414 -10.80 -35.43 -2.22
N ALA A 415 -10.89 -34.77 -3.39
CA ALA A 415 -11.91 -35.06 -4.39
C ALA A 415 -11.77 -36.49 -4.94
N LEU A 416 -10.57 -36.97 -5.20
CA LEU A 416 -10.32 -38.35 -5.63
C LEU A 416 -10.73 -39.36 -4.54
N GLU A 417 -10.38 -39.13 -3.29
CA GLU A 417 -10.77 -39.98 -2.16
C GLU A 417 -12.30 -40.03 -1.99
N ILE A 418 -13.00 -38.90 -2.18
CA ILE A 418 -14.46 -38.84 -2.15
C ILE A 418 -15.07 -39.64 -3.32
N ILE A 419 -14.51 -39.51 -4.54
CA ILE A 419 -14.95 -40.25 -5.73
C ILE A 419 -14.75 -41.74 -5.51
N GLU A 420 -13.61 -42.16 -4.98
CA GLU A 420 -13.33 -43.57 -4.66
C GLU A 420 -14.30 -44.11 -3.59
N PHE A 421 -14.62 -43.30 -2.58
CA PHE A 421 -15.51 -43.71 -1.49
C PHE A 421 -16.98 -43.70 -1.89
N THR A 422 -17.43 -42.73 -2.68
CA THR A 422 -18.86 -42.54 -3.01
C THR A 422 -19.26 -43.04 -4.39
N GLY A 423 -18.31 -43.24 -5.28
CA GLY A 423 -18.54 -43.55 -6.71
C GLY A 423 -19.17 -42.40 -7.52
N ILE A 424 -19.35 -41.21 -6.91
CA ILE A 424 -19.96 -40.05 -7.55
C ILE A 424 -18.86 -39.26 -8.30
N ARG A 425 -18.97 -39.14 -9.63
CA ARG A 425 -18.13 -38.26 -10.45
C ARG A 425 -18.78 -36.90 -10.57
N PHE A 426 -18.10 -35.86 -10.09
CA PHE A 426 -18.47 -34.47 -10.38
C PHE A 426 -17.96 -34.11 -11.79
N TYR A 427 -18.89 -33.76 -12.67
CA TYR A 427 -18.60 -33.29 -14.04
C TYR A 427 -18.39 -31.77 -14.03
#